data_3f7345656e2da0efea1f6d083bd8d982
#
_entry.id   3f7345656e2da0efea1f6d083bd8d982
#
_cell.length_a   1.000
_cell.length_b   1.000
_cell.length_c   1.000
_cell.angle_alpha   90.00
_cell.angle_beta   90.00
_cell.angle_gamma   90.00
#
_symmetry.space_group_name_H-M   'P 1'
#
loop_
_entity.id
_entity.type
_entity.pdbx_description
1 polymer ?
#
loop_
_entity_poly.entity_id
_entity_poly.type
_entity_poly.pdbx_seq_one_letter_code
_entity_poly.pdbx_strand_id
1 'polypeptide(L)'
;DFCLSRGLGDVYKRQTTNKVLELLLKKGARLAEPGEFTKRAYLNGRINLLEAESVNDLITAKTDAARKLAINNVDGKLSKKISNLREKIAKILANIEVNIDYPEYTDELDVTNELMHDYLTDIKKDLDSLVNGAKNGRLIKEGVNVAIIGKPNVGKSSLLNSLLEEQKAIVTDIEGTTRDIVEGQIKLNGGLLLSLIHI
;
A
#
# COMPACT_ATOMS: atom_id res chain seq x y z
N ASP A 1 -2.87 -20.51 -34.57
CA ASP A 1 -4.18 -20.94 -34.03
C ASP A 1 -4.32 -20.75 -32.52
N PHE A 2 -3.23 -20.78 -31.75
CA PHE A 2 -3.28 -20.62 -30.27
C PHE A 2 -3.54 -19.17 -29.79
N CYS A 3 -3.25 -18.17 -30.59
CA CYS A 3 -3.47 -16.75 -30.26
C CYS A 3 -4.93 -16.30 -30.46
N LEU A 4 -5.64 -16.89 -31.41
CA LEU A 4 -7.05 -16.57 -31.71
C LEU A 4 -8.01 -17.13 -30.66
N SER A 5 -7.67 -18.27 -30.02
CA SER A 5 -8.52 -18.86 -28.97
C SER A 5 -8.53 -18.09 -27.65
N ARG A 6 -7.45 -17.36 -27.32
CA ARG A 6 -7.40 -16.50 -26.12
C ARG A 6 -8.32 -15.27 -26.24
N GLY A 7 -8.34 -14.62 -27.41
CA GLY A 7 -9.21 -13.47 -27.63
C GLY A 7 -10.71 -13.81 -27.57
N LEU A 8 -11.10 -14.93 -28.14
CA LEU A 8 -12.49 -15.43 -28.08
C LEU A 8 -12.91 -15.80 -26.64
N GLY A 9 -12.03 -16.45 -25.88
CA GLY A 9 -12.31 -16.80 -24.48
C GLY A 9 -12.57 -15.58 -23.60
N ASP A 10 -11.87 -14.47 -23.81
CA ASP A 10 -12.05 -13.24 -23.03
C ASP A 10 -13.33 -12.49 -23.42
N VAL A 11 -13.73 -12.52 -24.68
CA VAL A 11 -15.01 -11.96 -25.15
C VAL A 11 -16.18 -12.73 -24.55
N TYR A 12 -16.16 -14.06 -24.55
CA TYR A 12 -17.18 -14.89 -23.93
C TYR A 12 -17.28 -14.66 -22.42
N LYS A 13 -16.17 -14.55 -21.71
CA LYS A 13 -16.15 -14.25 -20.28
C LYS A 13 -16.83 -12.92 -19.98
N ARG A 14 -16.50 -11.85 -20.71
CA ARG A 14 -17.11 -10.53 -20.57
C ARG A 14 -18.64 -10.56 -20.83
N GLN A 15 -19.06 -11.20 -21.90
CA GLN A 15 -20.47 -11.32 -22.25
C GLN A 15 -21.26 -12.09 -21.17
N THR A 16 -20.70 -13.18 -20.66
CA THR A 16 -21.32 -13.96 -19.60
C THR A 16 -21.43 -13.16 -18.32
N THR A 17 -20.36 -12.46 -17.92
CA THR A 17 -20.35 -11.61 -16.73
C THR A 17 -21.41 -10.50 -16.83
N ASN A 18 -21.52 -9.83 -17.98
CA ASN A 18 -22.52 -8.79 -18.20
C ASN A 18 -23.95 -9.34 -18.14
N LYS A 19 -24.20 -10.52 -18.75
CA LYS A 19 -25.55 -11.15 -18.68
C LYS A 19 -25.92 -11.54 -17.26
N VAL A 20 -25.00 -12.05 -16.47
CA VAL A 20 -25.23 -12.34 -15.04
C VAL A 20 -25.55 -11.07 -14.27
N LEU A 21 -24.79 -10.00 -14.50
CA LEU A 21 -25.03 -8.71 -13.86
C LEU A 21 -26.42 -8.15 -14.21
N GLU A 22 -26.79 -8.16 -15.49
CA GLU A 22 -28.11 -7.73 -15.96
C GLU A 22 -29.24 -8.55 -15.32
N LEU A 23 -29.06 -9.87 -15.19
CA LEU A 23 -30.04 -10.74 -14.55
C LEU A 23 -30.21 -10.38 -13.07
N LEU A 24 -29.11 -10.12 -12.34
CA LEU A 24 -29.15 -9.71 -10.94
C LEU A 24 -29.86 -8.36 -10.77
N LEU A 25 -29.58 -7.38 -11.64
CA LEU A 25 -30.24 -6.08 -11.63
C LEU A 25 -31.75 -6.23 -11.90
N LYS A 26 -32.14 -7.06 -12.87
CA LYS A 26 -33.56 -7.36 -13.15
C LYS A 26 -34.27 -8.03 -11.96
N LYS A 27 -33.54 -8.76 -11.12
CA LYS A 27 -34.06 -9.41 -9.91
C LYS A 27 -34.07 -8.50 -8.66
N GLY A 28 -33.76 -7.21 -8.82
CA GLY A 28 -33.83 -6.21 -7.74
C GLY A 28 -32.52 -5.93 -7.03
N ALA A 29 -31.41 -6.50 -7.49
CA ALA A 29 -30.10 -6.07 -7.00
C ALA A 29 -29.79 -4.65 -7.51
N ARG A 30 -28.98 -3.89 -6.75
CA ARG A 30 -28.43 -2.61 -7.19
C ARG A 30 -26.93 -2.72 -7.43
N LEU A 31 -26.39 -1.81 -8.21
CA LEU A 31 -24.95 -1.67 -8.32
C LEU A 31 -24.37 -1.19 -6.99
N ALA A 32 -23.22 -1.76 -6.62
CA ALA A 32 -22.46 -1.32 -5.47
C ALA A 32 -21.79 0.03 -5.74
N GLU A 33 -21.69 0.86 -4.71
CA GLU A 33 -20.87 2.07 -4.75
C GLU A 33 -19.38 1.72 -4.76
N PRO A 34 -18.50 2.62 -5.26
CA PRO A 34 -17.07 2.42 -5.19
C PRO A 34 -16.61 2.12 -3.74
N GLY A 35 -15.90 1.00 -3.56
CA GLY A 35 -15.41 0.57 -2.25
C GLY A 35 -16.44 -0.07 -1.31
N GLU A 36 -17.70 -0.22 -1.71
CA GLU A 36 -18.76 -0.75 -0.85
C GLU A 36 -18.47 -2.17 -0.36
N PHE A 37 -17.91 -3.04 -1.19
CA PHE A 37 -17.56 -4.41 -0.78
C PHE A 37 -16.49 -4.41 0.33
N THR A 38 -15.44 -3.60 0.17
CA THR A 38 -14.36 -3.44 1.16
C THR A 38 -14.89 -2.83 2.45
N LYS A 39 -15.73 -1.79 2.35
CA LYS A 39 -16.39 -1.15 3.49
C LYS A 39 -17.23 -2.16 4.28
N ARG A 40 -18.05 -2.96 3.60
CA ARG A 40 -18.87 -4.01 4.25
C ARG A 40 -18.02 -5.10 4.88
N ALA A 41 -16.95 -5.52 4.22
CA ALA A 41 -16.03 -6.50 4.77
C ALA A 41 -15.37 -5.99 6.08
N TYR A 42 -14.96 -4.72 6.11
CA TYR A 42 -14.42 -4.07 7.30
C TYR A 42 -15.47 -3.97 8.42
N LEU A 43 -16.69 -3.46 8.13
CA LEU A 43 -17.76 -3.33 9.12
C LEU A 43 -18.20 -4.68 9.70
N ASN A 44 -18.12 -5.76 8.93
CA ASN A 44 -18.42 -7.12 9.37
C ASN A 44 -17.22 -7.83 10.02
N GLY A 45 -16.10 -7.14 10.26
CA GLY A 45 -14.93 -7.69 10.93
C GLY A 45 -14.17 -8.75 10.12
N ARG A 46 -14.41 -8.85 8.79
CA ARG A 46 -13.71 -9.82 7.93
C ARG A 46 -12.31 -9.39 7.55
N ILE A 47 -12.09 -8.09 7.48
CA ILE A 47 -10.79 -7.45 7.22
C ILE A 47 -10.62 -6.29 8.20
N ASN A 48 -9.38 -5.95 8.51
CA ASN A 48 -9.06 -4.78 9.31
C ASN A 48 -8.86 -3.53 8.42
N LEU A 49 -8.66 -2.36 9.04
CA LEU A 49 -8.51 -1.10 8.32
C LEU A 49 -7.28 -1.09 7.42
N LEU A 50 -6.14 -1.64 7.88
CA LEU A 50 -4.91 -1.73 7.09
C LEU A 50 -5.07 -2.59 5.84
N GLU A 51 -5.79 -3.69 5.96
CA GLU A 51 -6.13 -4.57 4.82
C GLU A 51 -7.08 -3.86 3.87
N ALA A 52 -8.07 -3.14 4.39
CA ALA A 52 -9.00 -2.35 3.57
C ALA A 52 -8.30 -1.24 2.78
N GLU A 53 -7.38 -0.50 3.41
CA GLU A 53 -6.55 0.51 2.74
C GLU A 53 -5.64 -0.13 1.68
N SER A 54 -5.10 -1.31 1.97
CA SER A 54 -4.21 -2.03 1.05
C SER A 54 -4.93 -2.53 -0.20
N VAL A 55 -6.24 -2.76 -0.15
CA VAL A 55 -7.05 -3.03 -1.34
C VAL A 55 -7.06 -1.82 -2.29
N ASN A 56 -7.22 -0.61 -1.74
CA ASN A 56 -7.13 0.61 -2.54
C ASN A 56 -5.72 0.83 -3.11
N ASP A 57 -4.69 0.56 -2.30
CA ASP A 57 -3.30 0.63 -2.75
C ASP A 57 -3.01 -0.34 -3.91
N LEU A 58 -3.60 -1.54 -3.86
CA LEU A 58 -3.48 -2.54 -4.93
C LEU A 58 -4.12 -2.06 -6.23
N ILE A 59 -5.28 -1.43 -6.15
CA ILE A 59 -6.01 -0.89 -7.32
C ILE A 59 -5.26 0.28 -7.94
N THR A 60 -4.67 1.15 -7.11
CA THR A 60 -3.98 2.37 -7.56
C THR A 60 -2.49 2.17 -7.86
N ALA A 61 -1.95 0.96 -7.59
CA ALA A 61 -0.54 0.65 -7.77
C ALA A 61 -0.08 0.85 -9.22
N LYS A 62 0.85 1.76 -9.44
CA LYS A 62 1.42 2.10 -10.76
C LYS A 62 2.61 1.24 -11.14
N THR A 63 3.25 0.56 -10.18
CA THR A 63 4.44 -0.28 -10.37
C THR A 63 4.24 -1.68 -9.83
N ASP A 64 4.99 -2.66 -10.35
CA ASP A 64 4.93 -4.04 -9.86
C ASP A 64 5.45 -4.17 -8.43
N ALA A 65 6.39 -3.32 -8.03
CA ALA A 65 6.89 -3.26 -6.66
C ALA A 65 5.80 -2.76 -5.70
N ALA A 66 5.08 -1.69 -6.06
CA ALA A 66 3.94 -1.18 -5.27
C ALA A 66 2.82 -2.23 -5.19
N ARG A 67 2.53 -2.94 -6.29
CA ARG A 67 1.55 -4.01 -6.32
C ARG A 67 1.91 -5.16 -5.38
N LYS A 68 3.17 -5.63 -5.41
CA LYS A 68 3.67 -6.67 -4.49
C LYS A 68 3.59 -6.24 -3.03
N LEU A 69 3.91 -4.99 -2.74
CA LEU A 69 3.80 -4.43 -1.38
C LEU A 69 2.34 -4.43 -0.92
N ALA A 70 1.41 -3.95 -1.76
CA ALA A 70 -0.01 -3.94 -1.46
C ALA A 70 -0.57 -5.35 -1.22
N ILE A 71 -0.21 -6.35 -2.05
CA ILE A 71 -0.60 -7.75 -1.87
C ILE A 71 -0.14 -8.26 -0.50
N ASN A 72 1.11 -8.04 -0.12
CA ASN A 72 1.63 -8.47 1.19
C ASN A 72 0.86 -7.86 2.36
N ASN A 73 0.37 -6.64 2.21
CA ASN A 73 -0.43 -5.96 3.22
C ASN A 73 -1.88 -6.47 3.25
N VAL A 74 -2.49 -6.74 2.10
CA VAL A 74 -3.81 -7.40 1.99
C VAL A 74 -3.77 -8.79 2.63
N ASP A 75 -2.66 -9.53 2.48
CA ASP A 75 -2.44 -10.84 3.13
C ASP A 75 -2.23 -10.73 4.65
N GLY A 76 -2.31 -9.54 5.22
CA GLY A 76 -2.25 -9.28 6.66
C GLY A 76 -0.87 -9.41 7.29
N LYS A 77 0.22 -9.40 6.51
CA LYS A 77 1.59 -9.52 7.06
C LYS A 77 1.95 -8.37 8.01
N LEU A 78 1.55 -7.14 7.68
CA LEU A 78 1.76 -5.97 8.54
C LEU A 78 0.87 -6.06 9.79
N SER A 79 -0.39 -6.43 9.62
CA SER A 79 -1.36 -6.60 10.71
C SER A 79 -0.88 -7.63 11.74
N LYS A 80 -0.33 -8.75 11.30
CA LYS A 80 0.25 -9.77 12.19
C LYS A 80 1.44 -9.23 13.00
N LYS A 81 2.33 -8.45 12.38
CA LYS A 81 3.45 -7.84 13.09
C LYS A 81 2.99 -6.87 14.18
N ILE A 82 1.99 -6.04 13.87
CA ILE A 82 1.40 -5.10 14.84
C ILE A 82 0.68 -5.86 15.97
N SER A 83 -0.06 -6.93 15.64
CA SER A 83 -0.72 -7.76 16.65
C SER A 83 0.29 -8.41 17.59
N ASN A 84 1.40 -8.96 17.08
CA ASN A 84 2.45 -9.55 17.90
C ASN A 84 3.09 -8.52 18.85
N LEU A 85 3.33 -7.28 18.37
CA LEU A 85 3.82 -6.20 19.23
C LEU A 85 2.84 -5.85 20.34
N ARG A 86 1.55 -5.74 19.98
CA ARG A 86 0.47 -5.48 20.94
C ARG A 86 0.41 -6.58 22.00
N GLU A 87 0.53 -7.84 21.61
CA GLU A 87 0.55 -8.97 22.54
C GLU A 87 1.76 -8.94 23.48
N LYS A 88 2.95 -8.60 22.98
CA LYS A 88 4.15 -8.41 23.81
C LYS A 88 3.90 -7.34 24.87
N ILE A 89 3.36 -6.19 24.48
CA ILE A 89 3.05 -5.07 25.40
C ILE A 89 1.99 -5.49 26.43
N ALA A 90 0.92 -6.17 26.00
CA ALA A 90 -0.14 -6.63 26.85
C ALA A 90 0.36 -7.63 27.91
N LYS A 91 1.27 -8.54 27.55
CA LYS A 91 1.90 -9.48 28.50
C LYS A 91 2.73 -8.75 29.56
N ILE A 92 3.51 -7.75 29.15
CA ILE A 92 4.29 -6.94 30.11
C ILE A 92 3.35 -6.23 31.07
N LEU A 93 2.28 -5.62 30.57
CA LEU A 93 1.30 -4.91 31.39
C LEU A 93 0.63 -5.86 32.39
N ALA A 94 0.20 -7.04 31.93
CA ALA A 94 -0.40 -8.03 32.82
C ALA A 94 0.57 -8.50 33.93
N ASN A 95 1.84 -8.70 33.59
CA ASN A 95 2.84 -9.08 34.60
C ASN A 95 3.06 -7.96 35.64
N ILE A 96 3.06 -6.70 35.21
CA ILE A 96 3.16 -5.54 36.11
C ILE A 96 1.93 -5.49 37.03
N GLU A 97 0.72 -5.65 36.49
CA GLU A 97 -0.52 -5.64 37.26
C GLU A 97 -0.52 -6.75 38.32
N VAL A 98 -0.11 -7.98 37.95
CA VAL A 98 0.00 -9.09 38.92
C VAL A 98 1.00 -8.77 40.05
N ASN A 99 2.15 -8.19 39.74
CA ASN A 99 3.15 -7.83 40.75
C ASN A 99 2.70 -6.70 41.68
N ILE A 100 1.82 -5.82 41.21
CA ILE A 100 1.24 -4.75 42.02
C ILE A 100 0.12 -5.28 42.92
N ASP A 101 -0.77 -6.11 42.37
CA ASP A 101 -1.98 -6.55 43.05
C ASP A 101 -1.70 -7.69 44.04
N TYR A 102 -0.66 -8.51 43.76
CA TYR A 102 -0.32 -9.71 44.54
C TYR A 102 1.18 -9.81 44.87
N PRO A 103 1.74 -8.87 45.65
CA PRO A 103 3.18 -8.85 45.93
C PRO A 103 3.68 -10.03 46.77
N GLU A 104 2.78 -10.81 47.40
CA GLU A 104 3.13 -12.02 48.19
C GLU A 104 3.27 -13.28 47.35
N TYR A 105 2.89 -13.30 46.09
CA TYR A 105 3.06 -14.47 45.21
C TYR A 105 4.48 -14.51 44.64
N THR A 106 5.35 -15.25 45.27
CA THR A 106 6.76 -15.41 44.89
C THR A 106 6.97 -16.39 43.72
N ASP A 107 5.93 -17.09 43.26
CA ASP A 107 5.99 -18.06 42.15
C ASP A 107 5.85 -17.37 40.76
N GLU A 108 5.47 -16.11 40.73
CA GLU A 108 5.41 -15.31 39.52
C GLU A 108 6.74 -14.61 39.27
N LEU A 109 7.02 -14.31 37.98
CA LEU A 109 8.22 -13.58 37.56
C LEU A 109 8.29 -12.21 38.23
N ASP A 110 9.23 -12.00 39.13
CA ASP A 110 9.55 -10.68 39.66
C ASP A 110 9.90 -9.75 38.49
N VAL A 111 9.03 -8.76 38.24
CA VAL A 111 9.26 -7.77 37.18
C VAL A 111 10.29 -6.76 37.68
N THR A 112 11.55 -7.14 37.55
CA THR A 112 12.67 -6.25 37.87
C THR A 112 12.83 -5.17 36.81
N ASN A 113 13.44 -4.04 37.19
CA ASN A 113 13.77 -2.98 36.22
C ASN A 113 14.65 -3.47 35.07
N GLU A 114 15.52 -4.45 35.31
CA GLU A 114 16.39 -5.07 34.30
C GLU A 114 15.58 -5.85 33.29
N LEU A 115 14.68 -6.71 33.74
CA LEU A 115 13.78 -7.51 32.88
C LEU A 115 12.88 -6.62 32.03
N MET A 116 12.35 -5.53 32.61
CA MET A 116 11.58 -4.51 31.90
C MET A 116 12.40 -3.82 30.81
N HIS A 117 13.64 -3.49 31.11
CA HIS A 117 14.54 -2.83 30.15
C HIS A 117 14.80 -3.72 28.93
N ASP A 118 15.00 -5.01 29.15
CA ASP A 118 15.22 -5.99 28.09
C ASP A 118 13.99 -6.15 27.19
N TYR A 119 12.79 -6.28 27.78
CA TYR A 119 11.54 -6.35 27.03
C TYR A 119 11.28 -5.09 26.20
N LEU A 120 11.49 -3.92 26.79
CA LEU A 120 11.29 -2.64 26.11
C LEU A 120 12.33 -2.44 24.99
N THR A 121 13.55 -2.92 25.18
CA THR A 121 14.61 -2.88 24.16
C THR A 121 14.26 -3.77 22.97
N ASP A 122 13.70 -4.97 23.20
CA ASP A 122 13.26 -5.87 22.12
C ASP A 122 12.07 -5.26 21.33
N ILE A 123 11.09 -4.72 22.03
CA ILE A 123 9.95 -4.04 21.40
C ILE A 123 10.41 -2.83 20.58
N LYS A 124 11.34 -2.02 21.11
CA LYS A 124 11.92 -0.88 20.39
C LYS A 124 12.60 -1.33 19.11
N LYS A 125 13.37 -2.41 19.14
CA LYS A 125 14.04 -2.98 17.98
C LYS A 125 13.06 -3.41 16.89
N ASP A 126 11.97 -4.07 17.29
CA ASP A 126 10.90 -4.46 16.37
C ASP A 126 10.21 -3.22 15.74
N LEU A 127 9.94 -2.18 16.54
CA LEU A 127 9.38 -0.91 16.07
C LEU A 127 10.32 -0.17 15.12
N ASP A 128 11.60 -0.08 15.45
CA ASP A 128 12.60 0.56 14.58
C ASP A 128 12.70 -0.16 13.23
N SER A 129 12.62 -1.49 13.22
CA SER A 129 12.56 -2.29 11.99
C SER A 129 11.31 -1.95 11.15
N LEU A 130 10.13 -1.79 11.78
CA LEU A 130 8.90 -1.41 11.10
C LEU A 130 8.98 0.01 10.52
N VAL A 131 9.48 0.98 11.30
CA VAL A 131 9.62 2.38 10.88
C VAL A 131 10.58 2.50 9.70
N ASN A 132 11.72 1.82 9.76
CA ASN A 132 12.69 1.83 8.65
C ASN A 132 12.12 1.15 7.39
N GLY A 133 11.37 0.07 7.56
CA GLY A 133 10.65 -0.57 6.46
C GLY A 133 9.59 0.33 5.83
N ALA A 134 8.87 1.11 6.65
CA ALA A 134 7.83 2.02 6.19
C ALA A 134 8.38 3.16 5.30
N LYS A 135 9.57 3.70 5.61
CA LYS A 135 10.22 4.72 4.77
C LYS A 135 10.45 4.22 3.35
N ASN A 136 10.97 3.01 3.21
CA ASN A 136 11.18 2.38 1.90
C ASN A 136 9.85 2.04 1.21
N GLY A 137 8.86 1.57 1.97
CA GLY A 137 7.51 1.29 1.46
C GLY A 137 6.83 2.52 0.88
N ARG A 138 6.98 3.67 1.54
CA ARG A 138 6.45 4.94 1.07
C ARG A 138 7.06 5.37 -0.27
N LEU A 139 8.37 5.26 -0.42
CA LEU A 139 9.06 5.56 -1.68
C LEU A 139 8.58 4.65 -2.82
N ILE A 140 8.33 3.38 -2.54
CA ILE A 140 7.82 2.42 -3.52
C ILE A 140 6.37 2.76 -3.92
N LYS A 141 5.55 3.18 -2.96
CA LYS A 141 4.14 3.49 -3.17
C LYS A 141 3.92 4.84 -3.87
N GLU A 142 4.51 5.90 -3.32
CA GLU A 142 4.31 7.29 -3.77
C GLU A 142 5.27 7.67 -4.90
N GLY A 143 6.43 7.02 -4.95
CA GLY A 143 7.52 7.40 -5.84
C GLY A 143 8.30 8.59 -5.31
N VAL A 144 9.09 9.22 -6.19
CA VAL A 144 9.91 10.38 -5.88
C VAL A 144 9.54 11.52 -6.82
N ASN A 145 9.28 12.69 -6.26
CA ASN A 145 9.08 13.90 -7.03
C ASN A 145 10.43 14.54 -7.36
N VAL A 146 10.68 14.76 -8.64
CA VAL A 146 11.95 15.32 -9.14
C VAL A 146 11.66 16.59 -9.94
N ALA A 147 12.23 17.71 -9.52
CA ALA A 147 12.12 18.96 -10.24
C ALA A 147 13.37 19.20 -11.12
N ILE A 148 13.16 19.49 -12.41
CA ILE A 148 14.21 19.86 -13.35
C ILE A 148 14.28 21.39 -13.40
N ILE A 149 15.32 21.97 -12.81
CA ILE A 149 15.50 23.42 -12.65
C ILE A 149 16.69 23.88 -13.49
N GLY A 150 16.58 25.06 -14.12
CA GLY A 150 17.69 25.67 -14.86
C GLY A 150 17.25 26.90 -15.66
N LYS A 151 18.23 27.64 -16.20
CA LYS A 151 17.99 28.84 -17.02
C LYS A 151 17.12 28.51 -18.25
N PRO A 152 16.40 29.48 -18.83
CA PRO A 152 15.69 29.29 -20.12
C PRO A 152 16.63 28.75 -21.19
N ASN A 153 16.14 27.91 -22.09
CA ASN A 153 16.82 27.37 -23.27
C ASN A 153 18.09 26.53 -23.02
N VAL A 154 18.27 25.95 -21.83
CA VAL A 154 19.41 25.06 -21.52
C VAL A 154 19.12 23.57 -21.80
N GLY A 155 17.96 23.23 -22.39
CA GLY A 155 17.62 21.86 -22.77
C GLY A 155 16.80 21.07 -21.74
N LYS A 156 16.18 21.73 -20.74
CA LYS A 156 15.36 21.06 -19.75
C LYS A 156 14.22 20.23 -20.37
N SER A 157 13.47 20.82 -21.30
CA SER A 157 12.38 20.14 -22.01
C SER A 157 12.88 18.98 -22.89
N SER A 158 14.04 19.15 -23.51
CA SER A 158 14.68 18.08 -24.31
C SER A 158 15.09 16.90 -23.41
N LEU A 159 15.65 17.19 -22.24
CA LEU A 159 15.99 16.16 -21.24
C LEU A 159 14.74 15.44 -20.75
N LEU A 160 13.67 16.18 -20.42
CA LEU A 160 12.41 15.61 -20.01
C LEU A 160 11.83 14.70 -21.09
N ASN A 161 11.78 15.16 -22.34
CA ASN A 161 11.27 14.39 -23.46
C ASN A 161 12.11 13.12 -23.72
N SER A 162 13.43 13.21 -23.71
CA SER A 162 14.29 12.01 -23.81
C SER A 162 14.02 11.00 -22.72
N LEU A 163 13.86 11.44 -21.48
CA LEU A 163 13.52 10.54 -20.38
C LEU A 163 12.13 9.91 -20.53
N LEU A 164 11.18 10.65 -21.10
CA LEU A 164 9.81 10.16 -21.35
C LEU A 164 9.76 9.18 -22.54
N GLU A 165 10.56 9.40 -23.58
CA GLU A 165 10.61 8.53 -24.78
C GLU A 165 11.34 7.21 -24.53
N GLU A 166 12.44 7.20 -23.76
CA GLU A 166 13.21 5.99 -23.47
C GLU A 166 12.46 4.97 -22.57
N GLN A 167 11.53 5.44 -21.78
CA GLN A 167 10.82 4.60 -20.81
C GLN A 167 9.32 4.79 -21.04
N LYS A 168 8.57 3.81 -21.52
CA LYS A 168 7.10 3.83 -21.73
C LYS A 168 6.38 4.66 -20.65
N ALA A 169 6.40 5.97 -20.82
CA ALA A 169 5.86 6.93 -19.87
C ALA A 169 4.32 6.90 -19.90
N ILE A 170 3.72 6.96 -18.74
CA ILE A 170 2.28 7.24 -18.63
C ILE A 170 2.19 8.77 -18.58
N VAL A 171 1.97 9.39 -19.74
CA VAL A 171 1.65 10.83 -19.82
C VAL A 171 0.22 10.99 -19.35
N THR A 172 0.01 11.76 -18.30
CA THR A 172 -1.32 12.23 -17.92
C THR A 172 -1.48 13.63 -18.48
N ASP A 173 -2.24 13.77 -19.55
CA ASP A 173 -2.70 15.06 -20.04
C ASP A 173 -3.68 15.65 -19.02
N ILE A 174 -3.22 16.61 -18.23
CA ILE A 174 -4.11 17.48 -17.48
C ILE A 174 -4.25 18.73 -18.33
N GLU A 175 -5.35 18.81 -19.09
CA GLU A 175 -5.74 20.01 -19.80
C GLU A 175 -6.07 21.14 -18.81
N GLY A 176 -5.39 22.26 -18.97
CA GLY A 176 -5.82 23.55 -18.44
C GLY A 176 -4.84 24.25 -17.52
N THR A 177 -3.92 24.99 -18.10
CA THR A 177 -3.59 26.41 -17.79
C THR A 177 -2.33 26.83 -18.53
N THR A 178 -2.39 27.96 -19.14
CA THR A 178 -1.37 28.63 -19.96
C THR A 178 -0.16 29.09 -19.12
N ARG A 179 0.75 28.14 -18.86
CA ARG A 179 2.21 28.28 -18.60
C ARG A 179 2.73 26.89 -18.26
N ASP A 180 3.40 26.30 -19.19
CA ASP A 180 3.81 24.91 -19.33
C ASP A 180 4.52 24.30 -18.12
N ILE A 181 3.76 23.77 -17.19
CA ILE A 181 4.26 22.74 -16.27
C ILE A 181 4.03 21.41 -16.98
N VAL A 182 5.07 20.88 -17.62
CA VAL A 182 5.01 19.53 -18.20
C VAL A 182 5.33 18.55 -17.08
N GLU A 183 4.32 17.81 -16.65
CA GLU A 183 4.48 16.73 -15.67
C GLU A 183 4.58 15.38 -16.41
N GLY A 184 5.57 14.59 -16.05
CA GLY A 184 5.76 13.25 -16.59
C GLY A 184 6.05 12.23 -15.51
N GLN A 185 5.58 11.00 -15.65
CA GLN A 185 5.87 9.92 -14.72
C GLN A 185 6.70 8.85 -15.42
N ILE A 186 7.83 8.49 -14.82
CA ILE A 186 8.76 7.50 -15.36
C ILE A 186 8.91 6.35 -14.37
N LYS A 187 8.94 5.11 -14.88
CA LYS A 187 9.28 3.93 -14.09
C LYS A 187 10.77 3.63 -14.27
N LEU A 188 11.53 3.73 -13.20
CA LEU A 188 12.93 3.29 -13.18
C LEU A 188 13.06 1.81 -12.82
N ASN A 189 14.17 1.19 -13.22
CA ASN A 189 14.52 -0.21 -13.01
C ASN A 189 14.03 -0.78 -11.68
N GLY A 190 13.13 -1.74 -11.74
CA GLY A 190 12.59 -2.43 -10.57
C GLY A 190 11.35 -1.79 -9.91
N GLY A 191 10.82 -0.68 -10.46
CA GLY A 191 9.50 -0.19 -10.05
C GLY A 191 9.48 1.08 -9.21
N LEU A 192 10.54 1.89 -9.23
CA LEU A 192 10.46 3.24 -8.66
C LEU A 192 9.74 4.16 -9.65
N LEU A 193 8.74 4.90 -9.16
CA LEU A 193 8.05 5.92 -9.92
C LEU A 193 8.74 7.27 -9.69
N LEU A 194 9.11 7.95 -10.78
CA LEU A 194 9.55 9.34 -10.71
C LEU A 194 8.45 10.22 -11.29
N SER A 195 8.00 11.20 -10.53
CA SER A 195 7.16 12.28 -11.04
C SER A 195 8.09 13.46 -11.37
N LEU A 196 8.19 13.81 -12.65
CA LEU A 196 9.04 14.87 -13.14
C LEU A 196 8.22 16.13 -13.31
N ILE A 197 8.68 17.23 -12.73
CA ILE A 197 8.08 18.55 -12.85
C ILE A 197 9.11 19.48 -13.47
N HIS A 198 8.77 20.15 -14.55
CA HIS A 198 9.59 21.13 -15.22
C HIS A 198 9.18 22.54 -14.76
N ILE A 199 10.13 23.32 -14.23
CA ILE A 199 9.93 24.71 -13.81
C ILE A 199 10.84 25.62 -14.63
#